data_a050c7407f8abba8cfe6e4111527493c
#
_entry.id   a050c7407f8abba8cfe6e4111527493c
#
_cell.length_a   1.000
_cell.length_b   1.000
_cell.length_c   1.000
_cell.angle_alpha   90.00
_cell.angle_beta   90.00
_cell.angle_gamma   90.00
#
_symmetry.space_group_name_H-M   'P 1'
#
loop_
_entity.id
_entity.type
_entity.pdbx_description
1 polymer ?
#
loop_
_entity_poly.entity_id
_entity_poly.type
_entity_poly.pdbx_seq_one_letter_code
_entity_poly.pdbx_strand_id
1 'polypeptide(L)'
;MNRREFLASAAVLALPLQQSGKLSVIDGGGANVVLFSSPDGFVLVDGGAPKSFEKVMASLGANAKVRTLFNTHHHTDQTGNNEMFSAAGAKIIAHKRTLEWMSSDHWVQAEERYEKARPKPARPTETFLTTGSLKTGGEQIDYGYLTLAHTNGDIYVFFRNANVLAVGDVASPLRDPALDYLTGAWIGGRVDSMDILLKLANEQTRIVPAYGPMMSKSEFKAERDMMEEVRERLFKQVKQGDGPTDMLEGGVLKGLPRTWKDPYTFLYAAAKGLWAHHNKLDRTVV
;
A
#
# COMPACT_ATOMS: atom_id res chain seq x y z
N MET A 1 -16.87 43.73 -23.87
CA MET A 1 -16.28 42.41 -24.24
C MET A 1 -16.21 41.58 -22.97
N ASN A 2 -17.16 40.65 -22.79
CA ASN A 2 -17.31 39.86 -21.59
C ASN A 2 -16.40 38.63 -21.66
N ARG A 3 -15.48 38.51 -20.72
CA ARG A 3 -14.75 37.28 -20.44
C ARG A 3 -15.70 36.34 -19.66
N ARG A 4 -16.23 35.33 -20.31
CA ARG A 4 -16.88 34.19 -19.64
C ARG A 4 -15.80 33.20 -19.27
N GLU A 5 -15.62 33.04 -17.98
CA GLU A 5 -14.80 31.99 -17.37
C GLU A 5 -15.43 30.62 -17.68
N PHE A 6 -14.67 29.77 -18.36
CA PHE A 6 -14.99 28.38 -18.54
C PHE A 6 -14.45 27.61 -17.30
N LEU A 7 -15.29 27.44 -16.30
CA LEU A 7 -15.06 26.48 -15.22
C LEU A 7 -15.37 25.09 -15.79
N ALA A 8 -14.34 24.39 -16.24
CA ALA A 8 -14.44 22.96 -16.51
C ALA A 8 -14.48 22.21 -15.18
N SER A 9 -15.69 21.88 -14.71
CA SER A 9 -15.88 20.93 -13.64
C SER A 9 -15.40 19.55 -14.13
N ALA A 10 -14.25 19.12 -13.66
CA ALA A 10 -13.84 17.74 -13.79
C ALA A 10 -14.79 16.88 -12.92
N ALA A 11 -15.81 16.31 -13.56
CA ALA A 11 -16.61 15.27 -12.95
C ALA A 11 -15.67 14.09 -12.67
N VAL A 12 -15.36 13.87 -11.41
CA VAL A 12 -14.78 12.63 -10.94
C VAL A 12 -15.83 11.56 -11.21
N LEU A 13 -15.69 10.86 -12.32
CA LEU A 13 -16.45 9.65 -12.60
C LEU A 13 -16.11 8.63 -11.51
N ALA A 14 -16.99 8.51 -10.52
CA ALA A 14 -16.99 7.36 -9.63
C ALA A 14 -17.19 6.12 -10.51
N LEU A 15 -16.10 5.39 -10.75
CA LEU A 15 -16.16 4.12 -11.44
C LEU A 15 -17.08 3.18 -10.64
N PRO A 16 -18.00 2.47 -11.30
CA PRO A 16 -18.92 1.58 -10.60
C PRO A 16 -18.12 0.53 -9.83
N LEU A 17 -18.51 0.31 -8.58
CA LEU A 17 -18.06 -0.80 -7.73
C LEU A 17 -18.12 -2.10 -8.51
N GLN A 18 -16.97 -2.60 -8.94
CA GLN A 18 -16.89 -3.88 -9.65
C GLN A 18 -17.00 -5.00 -8.61
N GLN A 19 -18.21 -5.49 -8.42
CA GLN A 19 -18.47 -6.66 -7.55
C GLN A 19 -18.04 -7.93 -8.26
N SER A 20 -17.14 -8.69 -7.66
CA SER A 20 -16.97 -10.10 -7.98
C SER A 20 -17.58 -10.91 -6.83
N GLY A 21 -18.82 -11.31 -6.98
CA GLY A 21 -19.52 -12.11 -5.99
C GLY A 21 -19.58 -11.45 -4.60
N LYS A 22 -18.84 -12.00 -3.65
CA LYS A 22 -18.81 -11.57 -2.25
C LYS A 22 -17.72 -10.52 -1.92
N LEU A 23 -16.93 -10.06 -2.90
CA LEU A 23 -15.83 -9.14 -2.70
C LEU A 23 -16.10 -7.79 -3.37
N SER A 24 -15.83 -6.72 -2.66
CA SER A 24 -15.89 -5.34 -3.14
C SER A 24 -14.74 -4.50 -2.60
N VAL A 25 -14.46 -3.38 -3.25
CA VAL A 25 -13.52 -2.35 -2.78
C VAL A 25 -14.32 -1.09 -2.50
N ILE A 26 -14.16 -0.54 -1.31
CA ILE A 26 -14.89 0.64 -0.84
C ILE A 26 -13.92 1.75 -0.43
N ASP A 27 -14.41 2.98 -0.36
CA ASP A 27 -13.62 4.12 0.09
C ASP A 27 -13.56 4.19 1.62
N GLY A 28 -12.37 3.96 2.15
CA GLY A 28 -12.01 4.07 3.57
C GLY A 28 -11.58 5.47 4.00
N GLY A 29 -12.10 6.54 3.39
CA GLY A 29 -11.68 7.92 3.69
C GLY A 29 -10.49 8.37 2.85
N GLY A 30 -10.48 7.97 1.58
CA GLY A 30 -9.45 8.24 0.57
C GLY A 30 -8.61 7.02 0.25
N ALA A 31 -8.39 6.12 1.19
CA ALA A 31 -7.74 4.83 0.95
C ALA A 31 -8.78 3.73 0.61
N ASN A 32 -8.35 2.75 -0.16
CA ASN A 32 -9.17 1.58 -0.47
C ASN A 32 -9.25 0.64 0.75
N VAL A 33 -10.44 0.13 1.01
CA VAL A 33 -10.69 -0.97 1.93
C VAL A 33 -11.26 -2.12 1.12
N VAL A 34 -10.60 -3.28 1.14
CA VAL A 34 -11.14 -4.49 0.50
C VAL A 34 -12.09 -5.18 1.47
N LEU A 35 -13.25 -5.54 0.98
CA LEU A 35 -14.35 -6.10 1.73
C LEU A 35 -14.72 -7.45 1.15
N PHE A 36 -14.62 -8.51 1.96
CA PHE A 36 -15.13 -9.83 1.63
C PHE A 36 -16.27 -10.21 2.59
N SER A 37 -17.44 -10.51 2.02
CA SER A 37 -18.63 -10.96 2.78
C SER A 37 -18.65 -12.47 2.86
N SER A 38 -18.80 -13.02 4.08
CA SER A 38 -19.00 -14.45 4.32
C SER A 38 -20.18 -14.70 5.27
N PRO A 39 -20.70 -15.92 5.35
CA PRO A 39 -21.71 -16.30 6.35
C PRO A 39 -21.26 -16.07 7.80
N ASP A 40 -19.96 -16.16 8.05
CA ASP A 40 -19.36 -16.00 9.38
C ASP A 40 -19.15 -14.51 9.75
N GLY A 41 -19.35 -13.59 8.79
CA GLY A 41 -19.11 -12.17 8.91
C GLY A 41 -18.13 -11.66 7.84
N PHE A 42 -17.67 -10.43 8.02
CA PHE A 42 -16.81 -9.76 7.04
C PHE A 42 -15.32 -9.96 7.34
N VAL A 43 -14.54 -10.07 6.27
CA VAL A 43 -13.08 -9.91 6.28
C VAL A 43 -12.75 -8.62 5.55
N LEU A 44 -11.94 -7.77 6.17
CA LEU A 44 -11.46 -6.53 5.60
C LEU A 44 -9.94 -6.60 5.36
N VAL A 45 -9.48 -5.91 4.31
CA VAL A 45 -8.07 -5.53 4.17
C VAL A 45 -8.02 -4.01 4.26
N ASP A 46 -7.30 -3.56 5.28
CA ASP A 46 -7.21 -2.20 5.80
C ASP A 46 -8.52 -1.66 6.43
N GLY A 47 -8.35 -0.78 7.38
CA GLY A 47 -9.45 -0.21 8.16
C GLY A 47 -9.84 1.20 7.71
N GLY A 48 -9.07 1.77 6.77
CA GLY A 48 -9.26 3.14 6.30
C GLY A 48 -8.66 4.20 7.23
N ALA A 49 -8.74 5.45 6.77
CA ALA A 49 -8.22 6.62 7.45
C ALA A 49 -8.99 6.94 8.75
N PRO A 50 -8.40 7.70 9.68
CA PRO A 50 -9.10 8.14 10.89
C PRO A 50 -10.44 8.79 10.57
N LYS A 51 -11.44 8.53 11.42
CA LYS A 51 -12.80 9.07 11.30
C LYS A 51 -13.63 8.52 10.13
N SER A 52 -13.14 7.52 9.38
CA SER A 52 -13.92 6.89 8.31
C SER A 52 -14.70 5.64 8.77
N PHE A 53 -14.64 5.27 10.04
CA PHE A 53 -15.26 4.05 10.57
C PHE A 53 -16.75 3.93 10.20
N GLU A 54 -17.54 4.97 10.47
CA GLU A 54 -18.99 4.97 10.19
C GLU A 54 -19.27 4.81 8.68
N LYS A 55 -18.45 5.43 7.83
CA LYS A 55 -18.54 5.31 6.38
C LYS A 55 -18.26 3.86 5.94
N VAL A 56 -17.21 3.25 6.48
CA VAL A 56 -16.89 1.83 6.20
C VAL A 56 -18.03 0.94 6.67
N MET A 57 -18.49 1.10 7.92
CA MET A 57 -19.59 0.30 8.47
C MET A 57 -20.90 0.47 7.69
N ALA A 58 -21.21 1.67 7.23
CA ALA A 58 -22.40 1.92 6.39
C ALA A 58 -22.36 1.11 5.08
N SER A 59 -21.17 0.90 4.51
CA SER A 59 -20.98 0.09 3.31
C SER A 59 -21.17 -1.41 3.55
N LEU A 60 -21.02 -1.87 4.81
CA LEU A 60 -21.25 -3.26 5.21
C LEU A 60 -22.73 -3.60 5.43
N GLY A 61 -23.54 -2.60 5.74
CA GLY A 61 -24.95 -2.74 6.07
C GLY A 61 -25.21 -2.89 7.58
N ALA A 62 -26.50 -2.84 7.93
CA ALA A 62 -26.95 -2.91 9.31
C ALA A 62 -26.55 -4.25 9.97
N ASN A 63 -26.08 -4.19 11.22
CA ASN A 63 -25.66 -5.34 12.02
C ASN A 63 -24.45 -6.13 11.46
N ALA A 64 -23.70 -5.54 10.54
CA ALA A 64 -22.51 -6.18 10.01
C ALA A 64 -21.48 -6.46 11.12
N LYS A 65 -20.87 -7.64 11.06
CA LYS A 65 -19.81 -8.05 11.99
C LYS A 65 -18.50 -8.27 11.23
N VAL A 66 -17.53 -7.44 11.50
CA VAL A 66 -16.15 -7.66 11.00
C VAL A 66 -15.49 -8.70 11.91
N ARG A 67 -15.08 -9.82 11.33
CA ARG A 67 -14.40 -10.90 12.06
C ARG A 67 -12.89 -10.79 11.98
N THR A 68 -12.41 -10.40 10.82
CA THR A 68 -10.98 -10.29 10.56
C THR A 68 -10.69 -8.99 9.82
N LEU A 69 -9.69 -8.28 10.28
CA LEU A 69 -9.13 -7.10 9.64
C LEU A 69 -7.63 -7.37 9.40
N PHE A 70 -7.20 -7.36 8.14
CA PHE A 70 -5.79 -7.36 7.80
C PHE A 70 -5.30 -5.91 7.71
N ASN A 71 -4.13 -5.60 8.29
CA ASN A 71 -3.46 -4.34 7.99
C ASN A 71 -2.29 -4.61 7.04
N THR A 72 -2.32 -3.97 5.87
CA THR A 72 -1.24 -4.09 4.89
C THR A 72 0.08 -3.54 5.40
N HIS A 73 0.04 -2.49 6.20
CA HIS A 73 1.18 -1.89 6.91
C HIS A 73 0.68 -0.99 8.08
N HIS A 74 1.58 -0.21 8.71
CA HIS A 74 1.27 0.50 9.96
C HIS A 74 0.70 1.90 9.80
N HIS A 75 0.73 2.51 8.60
CA HIS A 75 0.33 3.91 8.42
C HIS A 75 -1.12 4.18 8.79
N THR A 76 -1.38 5.42 9.21
CA THR A 76 -2.64 5.84 9.81
C THR A 76 -3.83 5.78 8.85
N ASP A 77 -3.59 6.03 7.58
CA ASP A 77 -4.60 5.98 6.52
C ASP A 77 -5.10 4.55 6.23
N GLN A 78 -4.37 3.53 6.68
CA GLN A 78 -4.75 2.12 6.60
C GLN A 78 -5.28 1.58 7.94
N THR A 79 -4.77 2.09 9.05
CA THR A 79 -5.02 1.55 10.41
C THR A 79 -5.85 2.47 11.30
N GLY A 80 -6.32 3.60 10.77
CA GLY A 80 -6.94 4.69 11.54
C GLY A 80 -8.17 4.31 12.34
N ASN A 81 -8.86 3.24 11.95
CA ASN A 81 -10.07 2.76 12.63
C ASN A 81 -9.88 1.43 13.37
N ASN A 82 -8.64 0.95 13.51
CA ASN A 82 -8.36 -0.35 14.16
C ASN A 82 -8.98 -0.48 15.55
N GLU A 83 -8.89 0.57 16.37
CA GLU A 83 -9.44 0.55 17.72
C GLU A 83 -10.95 0.28 17.72
N MET A 84 -11.68 0.91 16.81
CA MET A 84 -13.13 0.74 16.68
C MET A 84 -13.49 -0.65 16.17
N PHE A 85 -12.75 -1.19 15.20
CA PHE A 85 -12.95 -2.56 14.73
C PHE A 85 -12.62 -3.58 15.82
N SER A 86 -11.54 -3.37 16.58
CA SER A 86 -11.17 -4.23 17.72
C SER A 86 -12.24 -4.20 18.81
N ALA A 87 -12.75 -3.02 19.16
CA ALA A 87 -13.84 -2.87 20.12
C ALA A 87 -15.13 -3.56 19.64
N ALA A 88 -15.36 -3.62 18.33
CA ALA A 88 -16.45 -4.38 17.71
C ALA A 88 -16.20 -5.89 17.60
N GLY A 89 -15.05 -6.39 18.10
CA GLY A 89 -14.71 -7.80 18.18
C GLY A 89 -13.95 -8.36 16.97
N ALA A 90 -13.42 -7.51 16.11
CA ALA A 90 -12.58 -7.95 15.00
C ALA A 90 -11.19 -8.40 15.48
N LYS A 91 -10.70 -9.51 14.93
CA LYS A 91 -9.30 -9.91 15.02
C LYS A 91 -8.50 -9.08 14.02
N ILE A 92 -7.41 -8.46 14.45
CA ILE A 92 -6.51 -7.69 13.58
C ILE A 92 -5.25 -8.50 13.32
N ILE A 93 -4.99 -8.80 12.03
CA ILE A 93 -3.84 -9.59 11.57
C ILE A 93 -2.90 -8.69 10.79
N ALA A 94 -1.60 -8.72 11.11
CA ALA A 94 -0.57 -7.98 10.41
C ALA A 94 0.79 -8.66 10.52
N HIS A 95 1.78 -8.16 9.77
CA HIS A 95 3.16 -8.56 9.98
C HIS A 95 3.66 -8.10 11.37
N LYS A 96 4.58 -8.85 11.98
CA LYS A 96 5.17 -8.52 13.30
C LYS A 96 5.78 -7.10 13.32
N ARG A 97 6.41 -6.66 12.24
CA ARG A 97 6.98 -5.30 12.12
C ARG A 97 5.91 -4.21 12.20
N THR A 98 4.74 -4.44 11.65
CA THR A 98 3.59 -3.52 11.78
C THR A 98 3.19 -3.34 13.25
N LEU A 99 3.13 -4.43 14.03
CA LEU A 99 2.89 -4.34 15.48
C LEU A 99 3.99 -3.59 16.20
N GLU A 100 5.26 -3.82 15.86
CA GLU A 100 6.42 -3.15 16.48
C GLU A 100 6.33 -1.62 16.25
N TRP A 101 6.06 -1.17 15.03
CA TRP A 101 5.88 0.26 14.71
C TRP A 101 4.69 0.87 15.45
N MET A 102 3.55 0.21 15.46
CA MET A 102 2.35 0.68 16.17
C MET A 102 2.51 0.65 17.71
N SER A 103 3.53 0.00 18.23
CA SER A 103 3.78 -0.15 19.67
C SER A 103 4.81 0.81 20.23
N SER A 104 5.46 1.61 19.39
CA SER A 104 6.52 2.55 19.77
C SER A 104 6.27 3.94 19.21
N ASP A 105 6.80 4.96 19.90
CA ASP A 105 6.86 6.31 19.35
C ASP A 105 7.85 6.33 18.19
N HIS A 106 7.48 6.93 17.07
CA HIS A 106 8.34 7.00 15.89
C HIS A 106 8.13 8.29 15.09
N TRP A 107 9.13 8.65 14.29
CA TRP A 107 9.09 9.81 13.41
C TRP A 107 8.39 9.46 12.09
N VAL A 108 7.41 10.27 11.68
CA VAL A 108 6.74 10.19 10.38
C VAL A 108 7.29 11.30 9.49
N GLN A 109 8.19 10.94 8.56
CA GLN A 109 8.89 11.92 7.73
C GLN A 109 7.95 12.75 6.85
N ALA A 110 6.97 12.12 6.24
CA ALA A 110 6.01 12.80 5.35
C ALA A 110 5.16 13.86 6.06
N GLU A 111 5.02 13.76 7.39
CA GLU A 111 4.22 14.67 8.21
C GLU A 111 5.07 15.50 9.17
N GLU A 112 6.39 15.34 9.13
CA GLU A 112 7.38 16.03 9.97
C GLU A 112 7.00 16.06 11.47
N ARG A 113 6.52 14.93 11.97
CA ARG A 113 6.07 14.79 13.36
C ARG A 113 6.40 13.45 13.97
N TYR A 114 6.43 13.40 15.30
CA TYR A 114 6.40 12.14 16.03
C TYR A 114 4.97 11.60 16.13
N GLU A 115 4.80 10.36 15.71
CA GLU A 115 3.60 9.59 16.01
C GLU A 115 3.80 8.81 17.30
N LYS A 116 2.82 8.92 18.19
CA LYS A 116 2.82 8.18 19.45
C LYS A 116 2.44 6.73 19.24
N ALA A 117 2.98 5.86 20.09
CA ALA A 117 2.55 4.47 20.16
C ALA A 117 1.02 4.38 20.24
N ARG A 118 0.44 3.56 19.36
CA ARG A 118 -1.01 3.37 19.33
C ARG A 118 -1.50 2.70 20.62
N PRO A 119 -2.71 3.02 21.11
CA PRO A 119 -3.30 2.30 22.23
C PRO A 119 -3.41 0.79 21.91
N LYS A 120 -3.33 -0.05 22.94
CA LYS A 120 -3.37 -1.52 22.75
C LYS A 120 -4.53 -2.01 21.88
N PRO A 121 -5.79 -1.49 22.01
CA PRO A 121 -6.89 -1.93 21.19
C PRO A 121 -6.73 -1.63 19.69
N ALA A 122 -5.92 -0.61 19.34
CA ALA A 122 -5.65 -0.25 17.94
C ALA A 122 -4.56 -1.11 17.29
N ARG A 123 -3.85 -1.95 18.06
CA ARG A 123 -2.72 -2.74 17.55
C ARG A 123 -3.18 -4.09 17.02
N PRO A 124 -2.42 -4.71 16.09
CA PRO A 124 -2.65 -6.09 15.67
C PRO A 124 -2.74 -7.04 16.86
N THR A 125 -3.76 -7.91 16.85
CA THR A 125 -3.98 -8.93 17.89
C THR A 125 -3.35 -10.27 17.53
N GLU A 126 -3.05 -10.47 16.23
CA GLU A 126 -2.35 -11.64 15.71
C GLU A 126 -1.27 -11.19 14.72
N THR A 127 -0.09 -11.76 14.81
CA THR A 127 1.02 -11.43 13.91
C THR A 127 1.65 -12.69 13.32
N PHE A 128 2.27 -12.53 12.15
CA PHE A 128 3.03 -13.56 11.48
C PHE A 128 4.37 -12.98 10.95
N LEU A 129 5.27 -13.86 10.50
CA LEU A 129 6.61 -13.47 10.03
C LEU A 129 6.80 -13.64 8.52
N THR A 130 6.20 -14.68 7.92
CA THR A 130 6.43 -14.99 6.50
C THR A 130 5.15 -15.08 5.71
N THR A 131 4.34 -16.10 5.97
CA THR A 131 3.08 -16.34 5.28
C THR A 131 2.05 -16.94 6.24
N GLY A 132 0.79 -16.81 5.87
CA GLY A 132 -0.32 -17.45 6.54
C GLY A 132 -1.49 -17.67 5.59
N SER A 133 -2.50 -18.37 6.07
CA SER A 133 -3.74 -18.57 5.33
C SER A 133 -4.95 -18.64 6.25
N LEU A 134 -6.10 -18.24 5.71
CA LEU A 134 -7.41 -18.25 6.36
C LEU A 134 -8.45 -18.81 5.39
N LYS A 135 -9.35 -19.67 5.89
CA LYS A 135 -10.52 -20.14 5.12
C LYS A 135 -11.79 -19.61 5.76
N THR A 136 -12.65 -18.97 4.99
CA THR A 136 -13.95 -18.49 5.46
C THR A 136 -14.92 -18.34 4.29
N GLY A 137 -16.17 -18.73 4.49
CA GLY A 137 -17.24 -18.59 3.50
C GLY A 137 -16.95 -19.22 2.14
N GLY A 138 -16.13 -20.27 2.10
CA GLY A 138 -15.68 -20.94 0.88
C GLY A 138 -14.53 -20.24 0.16
N GLU A 139 -14.01 -19.13 0.70
CA GLU A 139 -12.83 -18.42 0.18
C GLU A 139 -11.56 -18.94 0.87
N GLN A 140 -10.49 -19.09 0.08
CA GLN A 140 -9.13 -19.28 0.56
C GLN A 140 -8.41 -17.94 0.48
N ILE A 141 -8.01 -17.40 1.64
CA ILE A 141 -7.30 -16.12 1.76
C ILE A 141 -5.86 -16.43 2.15
N ASP A 142 -4.91 -16.24 1.26
CA ASP A 142 -3.49 -16.35 1.55
C ASP A 142 -2.91 -14.95 1.77
N TYR A 143 -1.99 -14.83 2.72
CA TYR A 143 -1.32 -13.57 3.00
C TYR A 143 0.16 -13.80 3.25
N GLY A 144 0.97 -12.82 2.96
CA GLY A 144 2.41 -12.95 3.12
C GLY A 144 3.15 -11.64 3.17
N TYR A 145 4.34 -11.71 3.75
CA TYR A 145 5.23 -10.58 3.93
C TYR A 145 5.89 -10.14 2.61
N LEU A 146 6.01 -8.84 2.43
CA LEU A 146 6.68 -8.18 1.32
C LEU A 146 7.88 -7.40 1.87
N THR A 147 9.08 -7.82 1.46
CA THR A 147 10.32 -7.32 2.07
C THR A 147 10.64 -5.89 1.65
N LEU A 148 10.57 -4.92 2.61
CA LEU A 148 11.09 -3.56 2.48
C LEU A 148 10.56 -2.81 1.23
N ALA A 149 9.26 -2.97 0.92
CA ALA A 149 8.67 -2.40 -0.29
C ALA A 149 8.26 -0.93 -0.11
N HIS A 150 7.22 -0.66 0.66
CA HIS A 150 6.74 0.65 1.06
C HIS A 150 7.14 0.97 2.51
N THR A 151 7.06 -0.06 3.37
CA THR A 151 7.56 -0.11 4.74
C THR A 151 8.33 -1.41 4.98
N ASN A 152 8.78 -1.67 6.19
CA ASN A 152 9.33 -2.98 6.56
C ASN A 152 8.27 -3.94 7.13
N GLY A 153 7.02 -3.60 7.08
CA GLY A 153 5.90 -4.41 7.60
C GLY A 153 4.84 -4.73 6.55
N ASP A 154 5.12 -4.47 5.27
CA ASP A 154 4.14 -4.67 4.20
C ASP A 154 3.73 -6.12 4.02
N ILE A 155 2.44 -6.32 3.76
CA ILE A 155 1.89 -7.62 3.40
C ILE A 155 0.99 -7.52 2.17
N TYR A 156 0.84 -8.65 1.48
CA TYR A 156 -0.25 -8.85 0.54
C TYR A 156 -1.35 -9.71 1.17
N VAL A 157 -2.57 -9.58 0.67
CA VAL A 157 -3.69 -10.46 0.99
C VAL A 157 -4.35 -10.91 -0.31
N PHE A 158 -4.34 -12.21 -0.57
CA PHE A 158 -4.83 -12.80 -1.81
C PHE A 158 -6.08 -13.65 -1.59
N PHE A 159 -7.21 -13.19 -2.07
CA PHE A 159 -8.47 -13.91 -2.15
C PHE A 159 -8.44 -14.83 -3.38
N ARG A 160 -8.12 -16.09 -3.17
CA ARG A 160 -7.80 -17.06 -4.24
C ARG A 160 -8.97 -17.32 -5.17
N ASN A 161 -10.16 -17.58 -4.61
CA ASN A 161 -11.35 -17.89 -5.41
C ASN A 161 -11.91 -16.65 -6.11
N ALA A 162 -11.91 -15.50 -5.42
CA ALA A 162 -12.28 -14.22 -6.03
C ALA A 162 -11.23 -13.72 -7.03
N ASN A 163 -10.02 -14.26 -6.98
CA ASN A 163 -8.85 -13.88 -7.77
C ASN A 163 -8.53 -12.37 -7.64
N VAL A 164 -8.52 -11.87 -6.38
CA VAL A 164 -8.23 -10.48 -6.03
C VAL A 164 -7.06 -10.43 -5.06
N LEU A 165 -6.06 -9.62 -5.41
CA LEU A 165 -4.81 -9.47 -4.69
C LEU A 165 -4.69 -8.02 -4.16
N ALA A 166 -4.87 -7.84 -2.85
CA ALA A 166 -4.64 -6.56 -2.19
C ALA A 166 -3.14 -6.42 -1.85
N VAL A 167 -2.55 -5.28 -2.21
CA VAL A 167 -1.10 -5.06 -2.14
C VAL A 167 -0.70 -3.79 -1.37
N GLY A 168 -1.67 -3.07 -0.81
CA GLY A 168 -1.39 -1.82 -0.09
C GLY A 168 -0.67 -0.79 -0.97
N ASP A 169 0.25 -0.05 -0.36
CA ASP A 169 1.04 1.00 -1.03
C ASP A 169 2.23 0.48 -1.86
N VAL A 170 2.33 -0.84 -2.07
CA VAL A 170 3.30 -1.42 -3.01
C VAL A 170 2.95 -1.08 -4.47
N ALA A 171 1.70 -0.76 -4.77
CA ALA A 171 1.25 -0.20 -6.03
C ALA A 171 0.75 1.25 -5.85
N SER A 172 1.09 2.14 -6.77
CA SER A 172 0.76 3.56 -6.68
C SER A 172 0.30 4.13 -8.03
N PRO A 173 -0.85 3.67 -8.58
CA PRO A 173 -1.30 4.10 -9.92
C PRO A 173 -1.64 5.59 -10.01
N LEU A 174 -2.06 6.24 -8.90
CA LEU A 174 -2.51 7.63 -8.88
C LEU A 174 -1.60 8.58 -8.11
N ARG A 175 -0.69 8.07 -7.29
CA ARG A 175 0.20 8.86 -6.44
C ARG A 175 1.65 8.58 -6.80
N ASP A 176 2.55 9.49 -6.47
CA ASP A 176 3.97 9.17 -6.51
C ASP A 176 4.26 8.04 -5.53
N PRO A 177 5.11 7.06 -5.90
CA PRO A 177 5.41 5.94 -5.02
C PRO A 177 6.04 6.43 -3.71
N ALA A 178 5.42 6.11 -2.58
CA ALA A 178 5.99 6.42 -1.28
C ALA A 178 6.95 5.31 -0.84
N LEU A 179 8.10 5.70 -0.30
CA LEU A 179 9.11 4.82 0.28
C LEU A 179 9.41 5.32 1.68
N ASP A 180 8.93 4.64 2.69
CA ASP A 180 9.26 4.95 4.08
C ASP A 180 10.65 4.43 4.42
N TYR A 181 11.67 5.16 3.97
CA TYR A 181 13.08 4.78 4.15
C TYR A 181 13.51 4.71 5.63
N LEU A 182 12.80 5.39 6.54
CA LEU A 182 13.08 5.32 7.97
C LEU A 182 12.72 3.94 8.55
N THR A 183 11.75 3.25 7.95
CA THR A 183 11.44 1.86 8.29
C THR A 183 12.34 0.87 7.53
N GLY A 184 13.19 1.35 6.64
CA GLY A 184 14.09 0.54 5.82
C GLY A 184 13.54 0.21 4.42
N ALA A 185 12.40 0.77 4.04
CA ALA A 185 11.90 0.62 2.68
C ALA A 185 12.83 1.25 1.65
N TRP A 186 12.89 0.67 0.48
CA TRP A 186 13.72 1.16 -0.61
C TRP A 186 13.21 0.68 -1.98
N ILE A 187 13.63 1.37 -3.02
CA ILE A 187 13.15 1.10 -4.39
C ILE A 187 13.42 -0.34 -4.86
N GLY A 188 14.54 -0.94 -4.48
CA GLY A 188 14.85 -2.34 -4.81
C GLY A 188 13.93 -3.32 -4.10
N GLY A 189 13.67 -3.14 -2.80
CA GLY A 189 12.70 -3.96 -2.06
C GLY A 189 11.28 -3.85 -2.64
N ARG A 190 10.90 -2.65 -3.12
CA ARG A 190 9.63 -2.46 -3.82
C ARG A 190 9.57 -3.27 -5.11
N VAL A 191 10.59 -3.21 -5.96
CA VAL A 191 10.66 -3.97 -7.21
C VAL A 191 10.64 -5.47 -6.95
N ASP A 192 11.44 -5.97 -6.01
CA ASP A 192 11.48 -7.38 -5.62
C ASP A 192 10.12 -7.88 -5.11
N SER A 193 9.42 -7.05 -4.34
CA SER A 193 8.07 -7.34 -3.84
C SER A 193 7.04 -7.36 -4.98
N MET A 194 7.14 -6.44 -5.93
CA MET A 194 6.29 -6.46 -7.13
C MET A 194 6.53 -7.71 -7.98
N ASP A 195 7.77 -8.20 -8.09
CA ASP A 195 8.07 -9.46 -8.77
C ASP A 195 7.45 -10.68 -8.08
N ILE A 196 7.42 -10.71 -6.75
CA ILE A 196 6.73 -11.74 -5.97
C ILE A 196 5.23 -11.72 -6.28
N LEU A 197 4.61 -10.53 -6.26
CA LEU A 197 3.18 -10.35 -6.53
C LEU A 197 2.80 -10.73 -7.97
N LEU A 198 3.64 -10.41 -8.96
CA LEU A 198 3.45 -10.81 -10.35
C LEU A 198 3.49 -12.34 -10.55
N LYS A 199 4.32 -13.05 -9.77
CA LYS A 199 4.37 -14.53 -9.79
C LYS A 199 3.13 -15.15 -9.15
N LEU A 200 2.52 -14.49 -8.14
CA LEU A 200 1.27 -14.93 -7.52
C LEU A 200 0.05 -14.71 -8.43
N ALA A 201 0.06 -13.64 -9.20
CA ALA A 201 -1.04 -13.21 -10.05
C ALA A 201 -1.08 -14.00 -11.38
N ASN A 202 -2.27 -14.36 -11.83
CA ASN A 202 -2.53 -14.78 -13.21
C ASN A 202 -3.09 -13.61 -14.03
N GLU A 203 -3.36 -13.84 -15.33
CA GLU A 203 -3.79 -12.77 -16.25
C GLU A 203 -5.18 -12.15 -15.90
N GLN A 204 -6.00 -12.87 -15.15
CA GLN A 204 -7.32 -12.42 -14.70
C GLN A 204 -7.30 -11.85 -13.29
N THR A 205 -6.15 -11.90 -12.60
CA THR A 205 -6.03 -11.37 -11.24
C THR A 205 -6.24 -9.86 -11.24
N ARG A 206 -7.12 -9.39 -10.36
CA ARG A 206 -7.31 -7.97 -10.08
C ARG A 206 -6.47 -7.57 -8.89
N ILE A 207 -5.64 -6.57 -9.05
CA ILE A 207 -4.71 -6.08 -8.04
C ILE A 207 -5.28 -4.80 -7.44
N VAL A 208 -5.42 -4.78 -6.11
CA VAL A 208 -6.00 -3.63 -5.39
C VAL A 208 -4.87 -2.88 -4.68
N PRO A 209 -4.53 -1.66 -5.14
CA PRO A 209 -3.61 -0.77 -4.45
C PRO A 209 -4.30 -0.11 -3.25
N ALA A 210 -3.51 0.53 -2.35
CA ALA A 210 -4.09 1.36 -1.29
C ALA A 210 -4.87 2.57 -1.82
N TYR A 211 -4.52 3.07 -3.01
CA TYR A 211 -5.16 4.24 -3.61
C TYR A 211 -5.40 4.05 -5.11
N GLY A 212 -6.60 4.41 -5.54
CA GLY A 212 -6.96 4.39 -6.95
C GLY A 212 -7.70 3.13 -7.39
N PRO A 213 -7.89 2.95 -8.72
CA PRO A 213 -8.63 1.83 -9.26
C PRO A 213 -7.88 0.51 -9.11
N MET A 214 -8.62 -0.59 -9.16
CA MET A 214 -8.04 -1.92 -9.33
C MET A 214 -7.25 -1.98 -10.64
N MET A 215 -6.09 -2.63 -10.59
CA MET A 215 -5.19 -2.80 -11.72
C MET A 215 -5.29 -4.23 -12.27
N SER A 216 -5.11 -4.36 -13.57
CA SER A 216 -4.76 -5.62 -14.20
C SER A 216 -3.32 -6.01 -13.90
N LYS A 217 -2.97 -7.27 -14.13
CA LYS A 217 -1.57 -7.73 -14.02
C LYS A 217 -0.65 -6.98 -14.98
N SER A 218 -1.12 -6.65 -16.19
CA SER A 218 -0.33 -5.91 -17.17
C SER A 218 -0.05 -4.47 -16.76
N GLU A 219 -1.02 -3.76 -16.17
CA GLU A 219 -0.83 -2.41 -15.62
C GLU A 219 0.14 -2.43 -14.44
N PHE A 220 -0.01 -3.40 -13.55
CA PHE A 220 0.91 -3.57 -12.41
C PHE A 220 2.33 -3.92 -12.87
N LYS A 221 2.47 -4.77 -13.91
CA LYS A 221 3.78 -5.05 -14.51
C LYS A 221 4.40 -3.80 -15.13
N ALA A 222 3.62 -2.97 -15.80
CA ALA A 222 4.13 -1.71 -16.37
C ALA A 222 4.64 -0.77 -15.27
N GLU A 223 3.95 -0.67 -14.13
CA GLU A 223 4.45 0.09 -12.96
C GLU A 223 5.75 -0.52 -12.41
N ARG A 224 5.82 -1.84 -12.29
CA ARG A 224 7.03 -2.54 -11.84
C ARG A 224 8.22 -2.28 -12.77
N ASP A 225 8.02 -2.36 -14.08
CA ASP A 225 9.07 -2.14 -15.07
C ASP A 225 9.57 -0.68 -15.03
N MET A 226 8.66 0.28 -14.86
CA MET A 226 9.00 1.69 -14.63
C MET A 226 9.83 1.86 -13.34
N MET A 227 9.45 1.21 -12.24
CA MET A 227 10.19 1.31 -10.98
C MET A 227 11.59 0.70 -11.09
N GLU A 228 11.75 -0.38 -11.84
CA GLU A 228 13.06 -0.95 -12.15
C GLU A 228 13.94 0.02 -12.94
N GLU A 229 13.38 0.67 -13.96
CA GLU A 229 14.12 1.68 -14.73
C GLU A 229 14.54 2.86 -13.84
N VAL A 230 13.67 3.32 -12.95
CA VAL A 230 14.01 4.35 -11.96
C VAL A 230 15.14 3.89 -11.06
N ARG A 231 15.08 2.67 -10.55
CA ARG A 231 16.12 2.08 -9.71
C ARG A 231 17.48 2.09 -10.41
N GLU A 232 17.53 1.64 -11.67
CA GLU A 232 18.77 1.62 -12.44
C GLU A 232 19.35 3.00 -12.70
N ARG A 233 18.48 3.98 -13.01
CA ARG A 233 18.91 5.37 -13.24
C ARG A 233 19.46 6.00 -11.96
N LEU A 234 18.74 5.85 -10.85
CA LEU A 234 19.13 6.37 -9.54
C LEU A 234 20.45 5.74 -9.05
N PHE A 235 20.62 4.44 -9.28
CA PHE A 235 21.85 3.75 -8.91
C PHE A 235 23.09 4.35 -9.56
N LYS A 236 23.02 4.71 -10.85
CA LYS A 236 24.12 5.35 -11.56
C LYS A 236 24.46 6.71 -10.94
N GLN A 237 23.47 7.51 -10.59
CA GLN A 237 23.67 8.85 -10.02
C GLN A 237 24.16 8.80 -8.57
N VAL A 238 23.60 7.90 -7.75
CA VAL A 238 24.10 7.70 -6.36
C VAL A 238 25.59 7.32 -6.36
N LYS A 239 26.03 6.49 -7.30
CA LYS A 239 27.47 6.16 -7.46
C LYS A 239 28.35 7.36 -7.85
N GLN A 240 27.79 8.36 -8.51
CA GLN A 240 28.47 9.61 -8.86
C GLN A 240 28.49 10.62 -7.72
N GLY A 241 27.74 10.35 -6.64
CA GLY A 241 27.60 11.23 -5.49
C GLY A 241 26.48 12.25 -5.63
N ASP A 242 25.63 12.12 -6.65
CA ASP A 242 24.51 13.04 -6.90
C ASP A 242 23.48 12.99 -5.77
N GLY A 243 23.05 14.16 -5.34
CA GLY A 243 21.93 14.32 -4.41
C GLY A 243 20.57 14.39 -5.13
N PRO A 244 19.45 14.43 -4.37
CA PRO A 244 18.11 14.48 -4.96
C PRO A 244 17.89 15.68 -5.90
N THR A 245 18.51 16.83 -5.62
CA THR A 245 18.43 18.01 -6.46
C THR A 245 19.14 17.76 -7.80
N ASP A 246 20.37 17.25 -7.76
CA ASP A 246 21.15 16.95 -8.98
C ASP A 246 20.41 15.90 -9.84
N MET A 247 19.83 14.89 -9.20
CA MET A 247 19.01 13.85 -9.87
C MET A 247 17.80 14.45 -10.58
N LEU A 248 17.13 15.41 -9.94
CA LEU A 248 15.96 16.10 -10.51
C LEU A 248 16.37 16.95 -11.71
N GLU A 249 17.40 17.79 -11.55
CA GLU A 249 17.94 18.67 -12.60
C GLU A 249 18.52 17.86 -13.77
N GLY A 250 19.17 16.75 -13.47
CA GLY A 250 19.67 15.79 -14.45
C GLY A 250 18.57 15.01 -15.18
N GLY A 251 17.33 15.18 -14.76
CA GLY A 251 16.16 14.62 -15.45
C GLY A 251 16.04 13.09 -15.31
N VAL A 252 16.42 12.54 -14.17
CA VAL A 252 16.38 11.08 -13.92
C VAL A 252 15.00 10.45 -14.14
N LEU A 253 13.91 11.23 -13.94
CA LEU A 253 12.54 10.79 -14.15
C LEU A 253 11.99 11.15 -15.54
N LYS A 254 12.79 11.80 -16.39
CA LYS A 254 12.34 12.23 -17.73
C LYS A 254 12.07 11.05 -18.65
N GLY A 255 10.96 11.13 -19.38
CA GLY A 255 10.55 10.11 -20.36
C GLY A 255 9.89 8.87 -19.75
N LEU A 256 9.72 8.81 -18.42
CA LEU A 256 8.94 7.74 -17.78
C LEU A 256 7.44 7.96 -18.00
N PRO A 257 6.64 6.89 -18.12
CA PRO A 257 5.19 6.96 -18.39
C PRO A 257 4.38 7.36 -17.14
N ARG A 258 4.79 8.44 -16.46
CA ARG A 258 4.14 8.95 -15.25
C ARG A 258 4.25 10.47 -15.17
N THR A 259 3.18 11.12 -14.72
CA THR A 259 3.21 12.50 -14.28
C THR A 259 3.52 12.53 -12.78
N TRP A 260 4.68 13.03 -12.42
CA TRP A 260 5.12 13.16 -11.03
C TRP A 260 4.50 14.41 -10.40
N LYS A 261 3.99 14.28 -9.18
CA LYS A 261 3.36 15.38 -8.42
C LYS A 261 4.38 16.10 -7.53
N ASP A 262 5.20 15.32 -6.83
CA ASP A 262 6.31 15.78 -6.00
C ASP A 262 7.56 14.92 -6.25
N PRO A 263 8.22 15.13 -7.39
CA PRO A 263 9.38 14.33 -7.78
C PRO A 263 10.54 14.46 -6.80
N TYR A 264 10.71 15.62 -6.16
CA TYR A 264 11.80 15.82 -5.19
C TYR A 264 11.65 14.93 -3.96
N THR A 265 10.47 14.90 -3.33
CA THR A 265 10.19 14.06 -2.17
C THR A 265 10.38 12.58 -2.51
N PHE A 266 9.91 12.15 -3.69
CA PHE A 266 10.14 10.79 -4.14
C PHE A 266 11.64 10.48 -4.30
N LEU A 267 12.39 11.33 -4.99
CA LEU A 267 13.83 11.15 -5.22
C LEU A 267 14.62 11.16 -3.91
N TYR A 268 14.25 12.05 -2.98
CA TYR A 268 14.86 12.10 -1.65
C TYR A 268 14.71 10.77 -0.91
N ALA A 269 13.49 10.24 -0.83
CA ALA A 269 13.23 8.96 -0.16
C ALA A 269 13.93 7.79 -0.86
N ALA A 270 13.90 7.76 -2.20
CA ALA A 270 14.55 6.74 -3.00
C ALA A 270 16.08 6.76 -2.86
N ALA A 271 16.70 7.94 -2.87
CA ALA A 271 18.14 8.09 -2.66
C ALA A 271 18.56 7.66 -1.25
N LYS A 272 17.81 8.07 -0.21
CA LYS A 272 18.07 7.64 1.18
C LYS A 272 17.95 6.13 1.34
N GLY A 273 16.93 5.51 0.76
CA GLY A 273 16.77 4.06 0.75
C GLY A 273 17.93 3.35 0.04
N LEU A 274 18.36 3.85 -1.12
CA LEU A 274 19.50 3.31 -1.84
C LEU A 274 20.80 3.39 -1.02
N TRP A 275 21.09 4.52 -0.39
CA TRP A 275 22.26 4.68 0.48
C TRP A 275 22.23 3.67 1.63
N ALA A 276 21.12 3.45 2.28
CA ALA A 276 20.99 2.48 3.38
C ALA A 276 21.21 1.03 2.91
N HIS A 277 21.00 0.76 1.63
CA HIS A 277 21.12 -0.58 1.03
C HIS A 277 22.27 -0.71 0.03
N HIS A 278 23.24 0.23 0.01
CA HIS A 278 24.30 0.27 -0.99
C HIS A 278 25.13 -1.04 -1.08
N ASN A 279 25.33 -1.74 0.02
CA ASN A 279 26.03 -3.02 0.04
C ASN A 279 25.32 -4.15 -0.73
N LYS A 280 24.01 -3.99 -1.03
CA LYS A 280 23.23 -4.92 -1.85
C LYS A 280 23.28 -4.61 -3.34
N LEU A 281 23.91 -3.49 -3.72
CA LEU A 281 24.01 -3.00 -5.08
C LEU A 281 25.25 -3.54 -5.81
N ASP A 282 26.22 -4.05 -5.06
CA ASP A 282 27.43 -4.66 -5.63
C ASP A 282 27.44 -6.16 -5.36
N ARG A 283 27.31 -6.97 -6.42
CA ARG A 283 27.41 -8.43 -6.35
C ARG A 283 28.83 -8.92 -6.02
N THR A 284 29.80 -8.01 -5.98
CA THR A 284 31.22 -8.32 -5.71
C THR A 284 31.62 -8.12 -4.25
N VAL A 285 30.73 -7.57 -3.41
CA VAL A 285 30.95 -7.51 -1.96
C VAL A 285 30.31 -8.75 -1.32
N VAL A 286 31.10 -9.79 -1.18
CA VAL A 286 30.78 -10.99 -0.38
C VAL A 286 31.12 -10.70 1.08
#